data_a57ec81daaa5518cbe8e9a9b8e97221c
#
_entry.id   a57ec81daaa5518cbe8e9a9b8e97221c
#
_cell.length_a   1.000
_cell.length_b   1.000
_cell.length_c   1.000
_cell.angle_alpha   90.00
_cell.angle_beta   90.00
_cell.angle_gamma   90.00
#
_symmetry.space_group_name_H-M   'P 1'
#
loop_
_entity.id
_entity.type
_entity.pdbx_description
1 polymer ?
#
loop_
_entity_poly.entity_id
_entity_poly.type
_entity_poly.pdbx_seq_one_letter_code
_entity_poly.pdbx_strand_id
1 'polypeptide(L)'
;MLGRKPRPHKRNRDQETLDKLNGDPAYRLHRARSLLLLAVILIAGGTLFILGSRIGAGLNRQIPAQEDPLRRGASDYGCNLSRSWFTWDADKPDQRGNALKAFNPAWDSRLGWNGQGKQTVAYTTSPKTTKLGNSSEYEVTCGVFFSDPAIPPIFDTVRVLSNEKGGYSPTSLPVPISSPEVPVPGQDYLESSVVRDLQAPTNVSSAVTSQSKAYMDAWGKGNTTVLQGLVAPGFSPAPLSGGLVLASAEDVSDIKVYQNKDHTRTYADMKVMWTNNVGSAVEANYRLDFVEKDGRWVVSKVDTTVLNSRAYVNS
;
A
#
# COMPACT_ATOMS: atom_id res chain seq x y z
N MET A 1 20.38 77.51 -70.09
CA MET A 1 20.79 76.12 -69.63
C MET A 1 21.70 76.36 -68.40
N LEU A 2 21.14 76.13 -67.21
CA LEU A 2 21.86 76.30 -65.96
C LEU A 2 22.24 74.93 -65.43
N GLY A 3 23.56 74.59 -65.39
CA GLY A 3 24.11 73.33 -64.86
C GLY A 3 24.07 73.29 -63.34
N ARG A 4 23.34 72.41 -62.77
CA ARG A 4 23.35 72.07 -61.37
C ARG A 4 24.63 71.33 -60.98
N LYS A 5 25.45 71.91 -60.07
CA LYS A 5 26.59 71.22 -59.42
C LYS A 5 26.09 70.18 -58.42
N PRO A 6 26.67 68.94 -58.41
CA PRO A 6 26.31 67.90 -57.43
C PRO A 6 26.81 68.27 -56.04
N ARG A 7 25.97 68.02 -55.02
CA ARG A 7 26.30 68.21 -53.60
C ARG A 7 27.30 67.11 -53.16
N PRO A 8 28.32 67.42 -52.36
CA PRO A 8 29.25 66.42 -51.85
C PRO A 8 28.58 65.55 -50.81
N HIS A 9 28.84 64.21 -50.88
CA HIS A 9 28.33 63.21 -50.00
C HIS A 9 28.80 63.37 -48.57
N LYS A 10 27.87 63.43 -47.64
CA LYS A 10 28.04 63.44 -46.18
C LYS A 10 28.60 62.14 -45.57
N ARG A 11 29.10 61.26 -46.40
CA ARG A 11 29.39 59.86 -46.05
C ARG A 11 30.75 59.63 -45.36
N ASN A 12 31.62 60.60 -45.25
CA ASN A 12 33.00 60.36 -44.81
C ASN A 12 33.27 60.61 -43.30
N ARG A 13 32.40 61.34 -42.62
CA ARG A 13 32.65 61.70 -41.20
C ARG A 13 32.39 60.56 -40.21
N ASP A 14 31.35 59.79 -40.47
CA ASP A 14 30.98 58.72 -39.55
C ASP A 14 31.89 57.48 -39.75
N GLN A 15 32.40 57.27 -40.97
CA GLN A 15 33.31 56.20 -41.27
C GLN A 15 34.72 56.45 -40.76
N GLU A 16 35.20 57.71 -40.82
CA GLU A 16 36.47 58.12 -40.24
C GLU A 16 36.51 58.04 -38.71
N THR A 17 35.39 58.32 -38.05
CA THR A 17 35.25 58.17 -36.59
C THR A 17 35.22 56.70 -36.19
N LEU A 18 34.61 55.82 -36.97
CA LEU A 18 34.60 54.36 -36.72
C LEU A 18 35.99 53.75 -36.94
N ASP A 19 36.71 54.18 -37.96
CA ASP A 19 38.07 53.69 -38.22
C ASP A 19 39.07 54.12 -37.15
N LYS A 20 38.94 55.39 -36.63
CA LYS A 20 39.73 55.85 -35.47
C LYS A 20 39.43 55.09 -34.19
N LEU A 21 38.19 54.78 -33.91
CA LEU A 21 37.77 53.98 -32.77
C LEU A 21 38.24 52.51 -32.87
N ASN A 22 38.25 51.93 -34.07
CA ASN A 22 38.75 50.56 -34.31
C ASN A 22 40.30 50.48 -34.24
N GLY A 23 41.00 51.61 -34.38
CA GLY A 23 42.49 51.68 -34.22
C GLY A 23 42.96 51.81 -32.78
N ASP A 24 42.07 52.21 -31.86
CA ASP A 24 42.43 52.40 -30.43
C ASP A 24 42.51 51.03 -29.71
N PRO A 25 43.71 50.66 -29.15
CA PRO A 25 43.87 49.41 -28.42
C PRO A 25 42.97 49.30 -27.21
N ALA A 26 42.58 50.42 -26.58
CA ALA A 26 41.64 50.40 -25.44
C ALA A 26 40.23 50.06 -25.91
N TYR A 27 39.77 50.54 -27.07
CA TYR A 27 38.47 50.19 -27.63
C TYR A 27 38.40 48.72 -28.09
N ARG A 28 39.47 48.18 -28.66
CA ARG A 28 39.55 46.77 -29.02
C ARG A 28 39.49 45.86 -27.79
N LEU A 29 40.15 46.25 -26.71
CA LEU A 29 40.10 45.54 -25.44
C LEU A 29 38.67 45.57 -24.81
N HIS A 30 38.00 46.71 -24.84
CA HIS A 30 36.63 46.86 -24.34
C HIS A 30 35.64 46.01 -25.16
N ARG A 31 35.76 46.06 -26.49
CA ARG A 31 34.93 45.27 -27.39
C ARG A 31 35.15 43.77 -27.23
N ALA A 32 36.41 43.33 -27.05
CA ALA A 32 36.72 41.93 -26.75
C ALA A 32 36.16 41.47 -25.41
N ARG A 33 36.21 42.31 -24.35
CA ARG A 33 35.63 42.04 -23.04
C ARG A 33 34.10 41.95 -23.11
N SER A 34 33.44 42.87 -23.84
CA SER A 34 31.99 42.85 -24.03
C SER A 34 31.52 41.62 -24.80
N LEU A 35 32.25 41.20 -25.84
CA LEU A 35 31.94 39.98 -26.58
C LEU A 35 32.15 38.72 -25.74
N LEU A 36 33.17 38.69 -24.89
CA LEU A 36 33.47 37.60 -23.98
C LEU A 36 32.38 37.50 -22.90
N LEU A 37 31.91 38.60 -22.33
CA LEU A 37 30.81 38.64 -21.40
C LEU A 37 29.49 38.17 -22.04
N LEU A 38 29.19 38.57 -23.27
CA LEU A 38 28.02 38.12 -24.00
C LEU A 38 28.08 36.60 -24.28
N ALA A 39 29.26 36.07 -24.65
CA ALA A 39 29.46 34.67 -24.85
C ALA A 39 29.27 33.87 -23.54
N VAL A 40 29.77 34.38 -22.41
CA VAL A 40 29.59 33.74 -21.10
C VAL A 40 28.11 33.76 -20.70
N ILE A 41 27.38 34.85 -20.91
CA ILE A 41 25.93 34.93 -20.64
C ILE A 41 25.15 33.98 -21.53
N LEU A 42 25.49 33.82 -22.80
CA LEU A 42 24.85 32.89 -23.71
C LEU A 42 25.12 31.43 -23.35
N ILE A 43 26.36 31.12 -22.93
CA ILE A 43 26.72 29.78 -22.47
C ILE A 43 26.02 29.47 -21.14
N ALA A 44 26.04 30.39 -20.19
CA ALA A 44 25.37 30.22 -18.90
C ALA A 44 23.83 30.14 -19.07
N GLY A 45 23.24 30.97 -19.91
CA GLY A 45 21.82 30.93 -20.25
C GLY A 45 21.42 29.64 -20.98
N GLY A 46 22.26 29.21 -21.94
CA GLY A 46 22.06 27.96 -22.68
C GLY A 46 22.15 26.73 -21.77
N THR A 47 23.12 26.69 -20.87
CA THR A 47 23.25 25.57 -19.91
C THR A 47 22.10 25.56 -18.90
N LEU A 48 21.63 26.70 -18.41
CA LEU A 48 20.45 26.83 -17.55
C LEU A 48 19.18 26.39 -18.29
N PHE A 49 19.04 26.73 -19.59
CA PHE A 49 17.90 26.31 -20.39
C PHE A 49 17.90 24.79 -20.65
N ILE A 50 19.08 24.19 -20.93
CA ILE A 50 19.22 22.75 -21.14
C ILE A 50 19.00 21.98 -19.82
N LEU A 51 19.51 22.49 -18.69
CA LEU A 51 19.22 21.91 -17.36
C LEU A 51 17.73 22.12 -16.99
N GLY A 52 17.18 23.29 -17.23
CA GLY A 52 15.75 23.57 -17.01
C GLY A 52 14.83 22.70 -17.85
N SER A 53 15.16 22.47 -19.13
CA SER A 53 14.38 21.59 -20.00
C SER A 53 14.50 20.10 -19.63
N ARG A 54 15.66 19.67 -19.12
CA ARG A 54 15.82 18.29 -18.60
C ARG A 54 15.15 18.10 -17.25
N ILE A 55 15.16 19.10 -16.39
CA ILE A 55 14.39 19.11 -15.14
C ILE A 55 12.89 19.20 -15.45
N GLY A 56 12.49 20.01 -16.43
CA GLY A 56 11.09 20.11 -16.89
C GLY A 56 10.60 18.82 -17.57
N ALA A 57 11.42 18.13 -18.35
CA ALA A 57 11.07 16.82 -18.92
C ALA A 57 11.04 15.69 -17.88
N GLY A 58 11.84 15.81 -16.82
CA GLY A 58 11.76 14.91 -15.66
C GLY A 58 10.62 15.25 -14.70
N LEU A 59 10.12 16.49 -14.74
CA LEU A 59 8.95 16.99 -14.00
C LEU A 59 7.64 16.87 -14.81
N ASN A 60 7.69 16.42 -16.05
CA ASN A 60 6.53 15.81 -16.70
C ASN A 60 6.34 14.40 -16.09
N ARG A 61 6.49 14.28 -14.76
CA ARG A 61 5.75 13.30 -13.98
C ARG A 61 4.33 13.50 -14.46
N GLN A 62 3.82 12.53 -15.20
CA GLN A 62 2.38 12.33 -15.30
C GLN A 62 1.83 12.76 -13.94
N ILE A 63 1.10 13.87 -13.91
CA ILE A 63 0.26 14.20 -12.75
C ILE A 63 -0.47 12.90 -12.53
N PRO A 64 -0.20 12.15 -11.44
CA PRO A 64 -0.81 10.86 -11.26
C PRO A 64 -2.29 11.09 -11.46
N ALA A 65 -2.89 10.33 -12.37
CA ALA A 65 -4.29 10.46 -12.76
C ALA A 65 -5.04 10.72 -11.46
N GLN A 66 -5.72 11.86 -11.39
CA GLN A 66 -6.24 12.50 -10.17
C GLN A 66 -6.69 11.42 -9.21
N GLU A 67 -5.89 11.20 -8.12
CA GLU A 67 -6.10 10.06 -7.24
C GLU A 67 -7.56 10.10 -6.81
N ASP A 68 -8.26 9.01 -7.03
CA ASP A 68 -9.64 8.85 -6.62
C ASP A 68 -9.76 9.30 -5.15
N PRO A 69 -10.44 10.43 -4.84
CA PRO A 69 -10.51 10.96 -3.48
C PRO A 69 -11.07 9.93 -2.49
N LEU A 70 -11.96 9.05 -2.96
CA LEU A 70 -12.53 7.97 -2.16
C LEU A 70 -11.48 6.92 -1.83
N ARG A 71 -10.56 6.62 -2.77
CA ARG A 71 -9.44 5.72 -2.53
C ARG A 71 -8.49 6.24 -1.45
N ARG A 72 -8.15 7.53 -1.50
CA ARG A 72 -7.31 8.16 -0.48
C ARG A 72 -8.00 8.16 0.89
N GLY A 73 -9.27 8.55 0.94
CA GLY A 73 -10.04 8.51 2.18
C GLY A 73 -10.19 7.11 2.76
N ALA A 74 -10.39 6.08 1.91
CA ALA A 74 -10.41 4.67 2.34
C ALA A 74 -9.05 4.25 2.92
N SER A 75 -7.96 4.67 2.29
CA SER A 75 -6.58 4.45 2.78
C SER A 75 -6.37 5.04 4.19
N ASP A 76 -6.70 6.31 4.36
CA ASP A 76 -6.55 7.01 5.64
C ASP A 76 -7.44 6.39 6.72
N TYR A 77 -8.70 6.06 6.38
CA TYR A 77 -9.63 5.42 7.29
C TYR A 77 -9.16 4.03 7.71
N GLY A 78 -8.75 3.19 6.76
CA GLY A 78 -8.27 1.83 7.03
C GLY A 78 -7.02 1.84 7.93
N CYS A 79 -6.03 2.67 7.63
CA CYS A 79 -4.81 2.73 8.45
C CYS A 79 -5.01 3.39 9.82
N ASN A 80 -6.00 4.28 9.98
CA ASN A 80 -6.41 4.75 11.30
C ASN A 80 -7.10 3.65 12.10
N LEU A 81 -7.90 2.79 11.45
CA LEU A 81 -8.46 1.62 12.11
C LEU A 81 -7.35 0.66 12.55
N SER A 82 -6.40 0.33 11.69
CA SER A 82 -5.25 -0.52 12.03
C SER A 82 -4.45 0.06 13.19
N ARG A 83 -4.22 1.38 13.21
CA ARG A 83 -3.58 2.06 14.34
C ARG A 83 -4.33 1.84 15.65
N SER A 84 -5.64 2.01 15.65
CA SER A 84 -6.47 1.82 16.85
C SER A 84 -6.56 0.35 17.26
N TRP A 85 -6.58 -0.55 16.27
CA TRP A 85 -6.64 -1.99 16.47
C TRP A 85 -5.40 -2.54 17.16
N PHE A 86 -4.21 -2.10 16.74
CA PHE A 86 -2.93 -2.56 17.27
C PHE A 86 -2.39 -1.69 18.43
N THR A 87 -3.18 -0.73 18.94
CA THR A 87 -2.85 0.05 20.14
C THR A 87 -3.67 -0.44 21.32
N TRP A 88 -3.00 -0.88 22.38
CA TRP A 88 -3.64 -1.29 23.63
C TRP A 88 -2.76 -1.03 24.86
N ASP A 89 -3.43 -0.94 26.02
CA ASP A 89 -2.83 -0.82 27.32
C ASP A 89 -3.75 -1.57 28.32
N ALA A 90 -3.26 -2.66 28.91
CA ALA A 90 -4.03 -3.47 29.85
C ALA A 90 -4.48 -2.68 31.08
N ASP A 91 -3.72 -1.63 31.44
CA ASP A 91 -4.06 -0.75 32.57
C ASP A 91 -5.13 0.29 32.19
N LYS A 92 -5.37 0.51 30.88
CA LYS A 92 -6.29 1.54 30.34
C LYS A 92 -7.14 1.01 29.18
N PRO A 93 -7.89 -0.08 29.35
CA PRO A 93 -8.62 -0.73 28.27
C PRO A 93 -9.68 0.18 27.64
N ASP A 94 -10.25 1.12 28.39
CA ASP A 94 -11.29 2.04 27.90
C ASP A 94 -10.78 2.98 26.78
N GLN A 95 -9.48 3.30 26.79
CA GLN A 95 -8.90 4.14 25.70
C GLN A 95 -9.02 3.44 24.36
N ARG A 96 -8.71 2.14 24.31
CA ARG A 96 -8.88 1.32 23.11
C ARG A 96 -10.35 1.20 22.73
N GLY A 97 -11.22 0.92 23.70
CA GLY A 97 -12.67 0.81 23.47
C GLY A 97 -13.25 2.08 22.83
N ASN A 98 -12.88 3.25 23.35
CA ASN A 98 -13.32 4.53 22.80
C ASN A 98 -12.80 4.77 21.38
N ALA A 99 -11.54 4.42 21.12
CA ALA A 99 -10.95 4.53 19.77
C ALA A 99 -11.66 3.61 18.76
N LEU A 100 -11.98 2.37 19.13
CA LEU A 100 -12.65 1.41 18.25
C LEU A 100 -14.13 1.77 17.98
N LYS A 101 -14.82 2.33 18.97
CA LYS A 101 -16.21 2.81 18.79
C LYS A 101 -16.36 3.90 17.75
N ALA A 102 -15.30 4.64 17.45
CA ALA A 102 -15.31 5.62 16.36
C ALA A 102 -15.49 4.98 14.97
N PHE A 103 -15.11 3.69 14.82
CA PHE A 103 -15.26 2.92 13.59
C PHE A 103 -16.55 2.11 13.56
N ASN A 104 -16.92 1.54 14.71
CA ASN A 104 -18.19 0.83 14.89
C ASN A 104 -18.63 0.94 16.35
N PRO A 105 -19.81 1.54 16.64
CA PRO A 105 -20.31 1.72 18.01
C PRO A 105 -20.51 0.42 18.81
N ALA A 106 -20.67 -0.71 18.12
CA ALA A 106 -20.83 -2.02 18.77
C ALA A 106 -19.51 -2.64 19.23
N TRP A 107 -18.36 -2.07 18.88
CA TRP A 107 -17.06 -2.60 19.24
C TRP A 107 -16.64 -2.16 20.63
N ASP A 108 -16.05 -3.08 21.37
CA ASP A 108 -15.55 -2.86 22.72
C ASP A 108 -14.02 -2.95 22.80
N SER A 109 -13.49 -2.73 24.01
CA SER A 109 -12.05 -2.74 24.26
C SER A 109 -11.41 -4.14 24.15
N ARG A 110 -12.20 -5.19 24.24
CA ARG A 110 -11.72 -6.59 24.20
C ARG A 110 -11.78 -7.22 22.82
N LEU A 111 -12.44 -6.56 21.87
CA LEU A 111 -12.59 -7.11 20.54
C LEU A 111 -11.21 -7.40 19.91
N GLY A 112 -10.95 -8.67 19.57
CA GLY A 112 -9.73 -9.11 18.90
C GLY A 112 -8.44 -8.92 19.73
N TRP A 113 -8.53 -8.85 21.08
CA TRP A 113 -7.38 -8.70 21.97
C TRP A 113 -7.59 -9.51 23.25
N ASN A 114 -6.52 -10.16 23.73
CA ASN A 114 -6.57 -10.98 24.94
C ASN A 114 -6.62 -10.19 26.26
N GLY A 115 -6.55 -8.87 26.21
CA GLY A 115 -6.58 -7.99 27.37
C GLY A 115 -5.26 -7.91 28.14
N GLN A 116 -4.16 -8.36 27.56
CA GLN A 116 -2.85 -8.38 28.21
C GLN A 116 -1.84 -7.47 27.50
N GLY A 117 -0.85 -7.03 28.28
CA GLY A 117 0.30 -6.27 27.78
C GLY A 117 -0.02 -4.82 27.43
N LYS A 118 0.97 -4.18 26.87
CA LYS A 118 0.90 -2.79 26.38
C LYS A 118 1.61 -2.67 25.06
N GLN A 119 0.97 -2.02 24.11
CA GLN A 119 1.52 -1.75 22.79
C GLN A 119 1.00 -0.42 22.28
N THR A 120 1.89 0.40 21.72
CA THR A 120 1.53 1.70 21.16
C THR A 120 2.05 1.78 19.74
N VAL A 121 1.15 2.11 18.81
CA VAL A 121 1.52 2.38 17.42
C VAL A 121 2.05 3.81 17.32
N ALA A 122 3.29 3.94 16.84
CA ALA A 122 3.92 5.23 16.60
C ALA A 122 3.31 5.90 15.36
N TYR A 123 3.29 5.18 14.24
CA TYR A 123 2.70 5.64 13.00
C TYR A 123 2.26 4.47 12.11
N THR A 124 1.43 4.78 11.11
CA THR A 124 1.02 3.85 10.08
C THR A 124 1.36 4.40 8.70
N THR A 125 1.58 3.51 7.73
CA THR A 125 1.74 3.84 6.32
C THR A 125 0.72 3.07 5.50
N SER A 126 0.37 3.56 4.31
CA SER A 126 -0.50 2.83 3.38
C SER A 126 0.26 2.54 2.08
N PRO A 127 1.00 1.43 2.01
CA PRO A 127 1.75 1.08 0.83
C PRO A 127 0.86 0.72 -0.36
N LYS A 128 -0.37 0.26 -0.10
CA LYS A 128 -1.28 -0.18 -1.16
C LYS A 128 -2.75 0.01 -0.77
N THR A 129 -3.53 0.55 -1.69
CA THR A 129 -5.01 0.58 -1.61
C THR A 129 -5.57 0.17 -2.96
N THR A 130 -6.35 -0.90 -2.98
CA THR A 130 -6.91 -1.49 -4.19
C THR A 130 -8.43 -1.45 -4.13
N LYS A 131 -9.08 -0.94 -5.18
CA LYS A 131 -10.52 -1.01 -5.32
C LYS A 131 -10.91 -2.45 -5.69
N LEU A 132 -11.90 -3.02 -5.01
CA LEU A 132 -12.36 -4.38 -5.24
C LEU A 132 -13.45 -4.40 -6.32
N GLY A 133 -13.11 -4.89 -7.51
CA GLY A 133 -14.02 -4.98 -8.63
C GLY A 133 -14.72 -3.65 -8.97
N ASN A 134 -16.00 -3.70 -9.28
CA ASN A 134 -16.84 -2.53 -9.55
C ASN A 134 -17.56 -1.98 -8.30
N SER A 135 -17.26 -2.52 -7.11
CA SER A 135 -17.86 -2.10 -5.85
C SER A 135 -17.30 -0.76 -5.35
N SER A 136 -17.92 -0.22 -4.32
CA SER A 136 -17.38 0.91 -3.54
C SER A 136 -16.47 0.43 -2.40
N GLU A 137 -16.01 -0.82 -2.45
CA GLU A 137 -15.15 -1.43 -1.45
C GLU A 137 -13.69 -1.33 -1.85
N TYR A 138 -12.84 -1.09 -0.87
CA TYR A 138 -11.40 -0.98 -1.03
C TYR A 138 -10.72 -1.95 -0.06
N GLU A 139 -9.68 -2.63 -0.54
CA GLU A 139 -8.72 -3.33 0.30
C GLU A 139 -7.54 -2.40 0.55
N VAL A 140 -7.28 -2.12 1.82
CA VAL A 140 -6.22 -1.22 2.27
C VAL A 140 -5.17 -2.05 2.98
N THR A 141 -3.94 -2.01 2.48
CA THR A 141 -2.78 -2.56 3.16
C THR A 141 -2.13 -1.46 3.99
N CYS A 142 -1.90 -1.73 5.27
CA CYS A 142 -1.25 -0.81 6.18
C CYS A 142 0.05 -1.40 6.72
N GLY A 143 1.09 -0.58 6.81
CA GLY A 143 2.27 -0.87 7.63
C GLY A 143 2.08 -0.22 9.00
N VAL A 144 2.18 -1.00 10.06
CA VAL A 144 2.01 -0.58 11.45
C VAL A 144 3.35 -0.62 12.15
N PHE A 145 3.82 0.52 12.62
CA PHE A 145 5.12 0.69 13.25
C PHE A 145 4.92 1.07 14.72
N PHE A 146 5.58 0.37 15.62
CA PHE A 146 5.40 0.50 17.06
C PHE A 146 6.37 1.49 17.68
N SER A 147 5.98 2.07 18.82
CA SER A 147 6.85 2.96 19.59
C SER A 147 7.98 2.19 20.29
N ASP A 148 7.76 0.91 20.60
CA ASP A 148 8.77 0.01 21.11
C ASP A 148 9.55 -0.60 19.94
N PRO A 149 10.86 -0.31 19.80
CA PRO A 149 11.67 -0.85 18.69
C PRO A 149 11.90 -2.37 18.81
N ALA A 150 11.62 -2.98 19.96
CA ALA A 150 11.69 -4.43 20.14
C ALA A 150 10.51 -5.16 19.48
N ILE A 151 9.44 -4.44 19.13
CA ILE A 151 8.29 -5.00 18.43
C ILE A 151 8.48 -4.76 16.93
N PRO A 152 8.67 -5.81 16.11
CA PRO A 152 8.82 -5.67 14.67
C PRO A 152 7.57 -5.07 14.03
N PRO A 153 7.70 -4.30 12.93
CA PRO A 153 6.55 -3.76 12.23
C PRO A 153 5.67 -4.87 11.66
N ILE A 154 4.36 -4.65 11.71
CA ILE A 154 3.34 -5.54 11.13
C ILE A 154 2.82 -4.92 9.85
N PHE A 155 2.59 -5.73 8.83
CA PHE A 155 1.71 -5.40 7.73
C PHE A 155 0.36 -6.06 7.96
N ASP A 156 -0.70 -5.30 7.76
CA ASP A 156 -2.06 -5.80 7.84
C ASP A 156 -2.88 -5.35 6.64
N THR A 157 -4.00 -5.99 6.43
CA THR A 157 -4.99 -5.58 5.45
C THR A 157 -6.35 -5.42 6.11
N VAL A 158 -7.09 -4.42 5.65
CA VAL A 158 -8.46 -4.16 6.08
C VAL A 158 -9.32 -3.78 4.88
N ARG A 159 -10.58 -4.25 4.85
CA ARG A 159 -11.53 -3.85 3.83
C ARG A 159 -12.42 -2.72 4.32
N VAL A 160 -12.61 -1.75 3.46
CA VAL A 160 -13.32 -0.50 3.75
C VAL A 160 -14.34 -0.24 2.65
N LEU A 161 -15.60 -0.13 3.03
CA LEU A 161 -16.66 0.31 2.14
C LEU A 161 -16.75 1.84 2.19
N SER A 162 -16.75 2.49 1.03
CA SER A 162 -17.05 3.92 0.91
C SER A 162 -18.48 4.13 0.45
N ASN A 163 -19.12 5.19 0.92
CA ASN A 163 -20.37 5.68 0.34
C ASN A 163 -20.11 6.91 -0.55
N GLU A 164 -21.05 7.22 -1.43
CA GLU A 164 -20.94 8.35 -2.37
C GLU A 164 -20.83 9.72 -1.67
N LYS A 165 -21.14 9.79 -0.38
CA LYS A 165 -21.07 11.01 0.44
C LYS A 165 -19.72 11.16 1.16
N GLY A 166 -18.74 10.28 0.89
CA GLY A 166 -17.43 10.31 1.53
C GLY A 166 -17.40 9.71 2.94
N GLY A 167 -18.43 8.96 3.34
CA GLY A 167 -18.41 8.14 4.56
C GLY A 167 -17.71 6.81 4.32
N TYR A 168 -17.08 6.27 5.36
CA TYR A 168 -16.37 4.99 5.32
C TYR A 168 -16.85 4.09 6.46
N SER A 169 -16.86 2.79 6.20
CA SER A 169 -17.12 1.77 7.23
C SER A 169 -16.25 0.53 6.98
N PRO A 170 -15.77 -0.14 8.02
CA PRO A 170 -14.98 -1.35 7.85
C PRO A 170 -15.90 -2.52 7.49
N THR A 171 -15.49 -3.33 6.52
CA THR A 171 -16.14 -4.60 6.16
C THR A 171 -15.32 -5.82 6.56
N SER A 172 -14.09 -5.60 7.05
CA SER A 172 -13.28 -6.60 7.75
C SER A 172 -12.59 -5.99 8.97
N LEU A 173 -12.12 -6.83 9.89
CA LEU A 173 -11.14 -6.42 10.90
C LEU A 173 -9.75 -6.32 10.25
N PRO A 174 -8.81 -5.56 10.83
CA PRO A 174 -7.40 -5.60 10.44
C PRO A 174 -6.82 -7.00 10.61
N VAL A 175 -6.22 -7.54 9.56
CA VAL A 175 -5.68 -8.90 9.51
C VAL A 175 -4.21 -8.85 9.15
N PRO A 176 -3.31 -9.33 10.03
CA PRO A 176 -1.88 -9.42 9.73
C PRO A 176 -1.62 -10.23 8.47
N ILE A 177 -0.73 -9.71 7.62
CA ILE A 177 -0.30 -10.34 6.38
C ILE A 177 1.23 -10.36 6.30
N SER A 178 1.76 -11.09 5.35
CA SER A 178 3.15 -10.95 4.92
C SER A 178 3.41 -9.53 4.40
N SER A 179 4.68 -9.14 4.29
CA SER A 179 5.04 -7.90 3.63
C SER A 179 4.30 -7.76 2.30
N PRO A 180 3.78 -6.58 1.97
CA PRO A 180 3.00 -6.40 0.74
C PRO A 180 3.85 -6.81 -0.46
N GLU A 181 3.39 -7.83 -1.16
CA GLU A 181 3.99 -8.21 -2.43
C GLU A 181 3.74 -7.11 -3.47
N VAL A 182 4.74 -6.87 -4.30
CA VAL A 182 4.54 -6.05 -5.50
C VAL A 182 3.49 -6.77 -6.35
N PRO A 183 2.39 -6.11 -6.75
CA PRO A 183 1.33 -6.77 -7.50
C PRO A 183 1.89 -7.40 -8.77
N VAL A 184 1.68 -8.69 -8.95
CA VAL A 184 1.88 -9.32 -10.25
C VAL A 184 0.71 -8.87 -11.14
N PRO A 185 0.96 -8.17 -12.27
CA PRO A 185 -0.10 -7.78 -13.19
C PRO A 185 -0.85 -9.03 -13.67
N GLY A 186 -2.17 -9.07 -13.50
CA GLY A 186 -3.01 -10.14 -14.04
C GLY A 186 -3.66 -11.09 -13.01
N GLN A 187 -3.49 -10.87 -11.71
CA GLN A 187 -4.33 -11.55 -10.74
C GLN A 187 -5.71 -10.86 -10.70
N ASP A 188 -6.66 -11.41 -11.42
CA ASP A 188 -8.06 -11.05 -11.28
C ASP A 188 -8.51 -11.39 -9.85
N TYR A 189 -8.85 -10.34 -9.10
CA TYR A 189 -9.54 -10.52 -7.83
C TYR A 189 -10.92 -11.10 -8.15
N LEU A 190 -11.06 -12.39 -7.93
CA LEU A 190 -12.37 -13.02 -7.98
C LEU A 190 -13.26 -12.30 -6.96
N GLU A 191 -14.30 -11.63 -7.45
CA GLU A 191 -15.36 -11.11 -6.61
C GLU A 191 -15.76 -12.19 -5.63
N SER A 192 -15.74 -11.87 -4.34
CA SER A 192 -16.37 -12.72 -3.34
C SER A 192 -17.87 -12.59 -3.55
N SER A 193 -18.39 -13.23 -4.62
CA SER A 193 -19.80 -13.46 -4.73
C SER A 193 -20.20 -14.21 -3.46
N VAL A 194 -21.15 -13.64 -2.71
CA VAL A 194 -21.81 -14.31 -1.59
C VAL A 194 -22.67 -15.43 -2.18
N VAL A 195 -22.02 -16.39 -2.81
CA VAL A 195 -22.63 -17.66 -3.14
C VAL A 195 -22.73 -18.40 -1.82
N ARG A 196 -23.93 -18.83 -1.45
CA ARG A 196 -24.14 -19.73 -0.31
C ARG A 196 -23.47 -21.05 -0.66
N ASP A 197 -22.19 -21.14 -0.36
CA ASP A 197 -21.44 -22.37 -0.53
C ASP A 197 -21.91 -23.40 0.51
N LEU A 198 -21.87 -24.65 0.14
CA LEU A 198 -22.31 -25.73 1.00
C LEU A 198 -21.20 -26.07 1.98
N GLN A 199 -21.58 -26.46 3.20
CA GLN A 199 -20.61 -27.02 4.13
C GLN A 199 -19.98 -28.28 3.51
N ALA A 200 -18.66 -28.38 3.55
CA ALA A 200 -17.97 -29.52 2.94
C ALA A 200 -18.28 -30.84 3.66
N PRO A 201 -18.25 -31.96 2.96
CA PRO A 201 -18.38 -33.28 3.56
C PRO A 201 -17.34 -33.51 4.67
N THR A 202 -17.67 -34.35 5.66
CA THR A 202 -16.85 -34.55 6.88
C THR A 202 -15.40 -34.97 6.57
N ASN A 203 -15.18 -35.83 5.59
CA ASN A 203 -13.84 -36.27 5.20
C ASN A 203 -13.00 -35.13 4.63
N VAL A 204 -13.60 -34.28 3.77
CA VAL A 204 -12.96 -33.06 3.24
C VAL A 204 -12.71 -32.05 4.36
N SER A 205 -13.73 -31.81 5.18
CA SER A 205 -13.65 -30.89 6.29
C SER A 205 -12.53 -31.22 7.27
N SER A 206 -12.40 -32.51 7.64
CA SER A 206 -11.34 -32.96 8.56
C SER A 206 -9.94 -32.80 7.96
N ALA A 207 -9.77 -33.15 6.69
CA ALA A 207 -8.48 -33.01 6.00
C ALA A 207 -8.08 -31.55 5.84
N VAL A 208 -9.00 -30.68 5.39
CA VAL A 208 -8.76 -29.25 5.22
C VAL A 208 -8.52 -28.56 6.56
N THR A 209 -9.23 -28.92 7.63
CA THR A 209 -8.99 -28.41 8.99
C THR A 209 -7.58 -28.71 9.47
N SER A 210 -7.12 -29.93 9.31
CA SER A 210 -5.75 -30.32 9.69
C SER A 210 -4.71 -29.55 8.88
N GLN A 211 -4.94 -29.40 7.59
CA GLN A 211 -4.05 -28.66 6.70
C GLN A 211 -4.02 -27.17 7.03
N SER A 212 -5.17 -26.58 7.38
CA SER A 212 -5.26 -25.18 7.81
C SER A 212 -4.40 -24.89 9.05
N LYS A 213 -4.49 -25.73 10.07
CA LYS A 213 -3.69 -25.63 11.29
C LYS A 213 -2.19 -25.75 11.00
N ALA A 214 -1.80 -26.75 10.21
CA ALA A 214 -0.41 -26.93 9.81
C ALA A 214 0.15 -25.74 9.02
N TYR A 215 -0.65 -25.21 8.11
CA TYR A 215 -0.27 -24.03 7.32
C TYR A 215 -0.07 -22.80 8.20
N MET A 216 -1.03 -22.46 9.06
CA MET A 216 -0.96 -21.30 9.94
C MET A 216 0.23 -21.38 10.90
N ASP A 217 0.51 -22.56 11.46
CA ASP A 217 1.68 -22.77 12.33
C ASP A 217 3.01 -22.56 11.57
N ALA A 218 3.13 -23.15 10.39
CA ALA A 218 4.33 -22.99 9.57
C ALA A 218 4.52 -21.54 9.09
N TRP A 219 3.42 -20.86 8.76
CA TRP A 219 3.42 -19.47 8.29
C TRP A 219 3.83 -18.50 9.39
N GLY A 220 3.25 -18.61 10.58
CA GLY A 220 3.62 -17.81 11.73
C GLY A 220 5.07 -18.02 12.18
N LYS A 221 5.56 -19.26 12.13
CA LYS A 221 6.97 -19.57 12.45
C LYS A 221 7.96 -19.19 11.35
N GLY A 222 7.50 -18.73 10.19
CA GLY A 222 8.36 -18.45 9.03
C GLY A 222 9.07 -19.70 8.49
N ASN A 223 8.49 -20.90 8.69
CA ASN A 223 9.10 -22.16 8.27
C ASN A 223 8.83 -22.39 6.78
N THR A 224 9.66 -21.78 5.93
CA THR A 224 9.52 -21.83 4.47
C THR A 224 9.61 -23.25 3.91
N THR A 225 10.41 -24.14 4.51
CA THR A 225 10.54 -25.53 4.08
C THR A 225 9.23 -26.31 4.26
N VAL A 226 8.60 -26.15 5.43
CA VAL A 226 7.30 -26.78 5.70
C VAL A 226 6.21 -26.15 4.84
N LEU A 227 6.18 -24.82 4.70
CA LEU A 227 5.22 -24.12 3.86
C LEU A 227 5.23 -24.60 2.41
N GLN A 228 6.41 -24.84 1.81
CA GLN A 228 6.51 -25.37 0.45
C GLN A 228 5.80 -26.73 0.26
N GLY A 229 5.73 -27.55 1.30
CA GLY A 229 4.99 -28.81 1.28
C GLY A 229 3.48 -28.67 1.47
N LEU A 230 3.01 -27.50 1.91
CA LEU A 230 1.61 -27.22 2.27
C LEU A 230 0.88 -26.35 1.24
N VAL A 231 1.58 -25.86 0.23
CA VAL A 231 1.03 -24.91 -0.77
C VAL A 231 0.97 -25.52 -2.16
N ALA A 232 0.08 -24.96 -2.98
CA ALA A 232 -0.07 -25.32 -4.38
C ALA A 232 1.14 -24.85 -5.21
N PRO A 233 1.49 -25.53 -6.30
CA PRO A 233 2.51 -25.06 -7.23
C PRO A 233 2.20 -23.66 -7.73
N GLY A 234 3.21 -22.80 -7.69
CA GLY A 234 3.06 -21.40 -8.11
C GLY A 234 2.54 -20.44 -7.01
N PHE A 235 2.09 -20.96 -5.87
CA PHE A 235 1.80 -20.16 -4.69
C PHE A 235 2.99 -20.21 -3.72
N SER A 236 3.61 -19.06 -3.46
CA SER A 236 4.79 -18.93 -2.58
C SER A 236 4.55 -17.81 -1.58
N PRO A 237 3.83 -18.10 -0.48
CA PRO A 237 3.56 -17.08 0.53
C PRO A 237 4.86 -16.70 1.24
N ALA A 238 5.11 -15.38 1.35
CA ALA A 238 6.15 -14.89 2.23
C ALA A 238 5.79 -15.19 3.70
N PRO A 239 6.77 -15.30 4.61
CA PRO A 239 6.52 -15.43 6.04
C PRO A 239 5.67 -14.28 6.59
N LEU A 240 4.87 -14.54 7.62
CA LEU A 240 4.09 -13.50 8.29
C LEU A 240 5.02 -12.44 8.88
N SER A 241 4.64 -11.17 8.71
CA SER A 241 5.39 -10.04 9.27
C SER A 241 5.17 -9.90 10.79
N GLY A 242 6.04 -9.14 11.46
CA GLY A 242 5.82 -8.69 12.84
C GLY A 242 6.17 -9.70 13.93
N GLY A 243 6.83 -10.81 13.61
CA GLY A 243 7.21 -11.82 14.63
C GLY A 243 6.00 -12.41 15.36
N LEU A 244 4.85 -12.44 14.70
CA LEU A 244 3.64 -13.05 15.20
C LEU A 244 3.72 -14.57 15.07
N VAL A 245 3.40 -15.28 16.16
CA VAL A 245 3.43 -16.74 16.21
C VAL A 245 2.14 -17.28 16.81
N LEU A 246 1.83 -18.55 16.55
CA LEU A 246 0.83 -19.29 17.34
C LEU A 246 1.46 -19.76 18.63
N ALA A 247 0.82 -19.54 19.77
CA ALA A 247 1.25 -20.12 21.04
C ALA A 247 0.89 -21.61 21.09
N SER A 248 -0.21 -22.00 20.46
CA SER A 248 -0.67 -23.39 20.35
C SER A 248 -1.47 -23.64 19.07
N ALA A 249 -1.70 -24.93 18.75
CA ALA A 249 -2.56 -25.31 17.61
C ALA A 249 -4.04 -24.94 17.83
N GLU A 250 -4.48 -24.77 19.07
CA GLU A 250 -5.83 -24.33 19.44
C GLU A 250 -6.06 -22.85 19.13
N ASP A 251 -5.01 -22.07 18.93
CA ASP A 251 -5.11 -20.67 18.50
C ASP A 251 -5.66 -20.53 17.09
N VAL A 252 -5.74 -21.63 16.33
CA VAL A 252 -6.52 -21.71 15.08
C VAL A 252 -7.86 -22.39 15.38
N SER A 253 -8.90 -21.58 15.44
CA SER A 253 -10.24 -21.98 15.92
C SER A 253 -11.35 -21.60 14.93
N ASP A 254 -12.59 -21.96 15.25
CA ASP A 254 -13.79 -21.65 14.45
C ASP A 254 -13.64 -21.99 12.96
N ILE A 255 -12.92 -23.09 12.66
CA ILE A 255 -12.66 -23.47 11.27
C ILE A 255 -13.96 -24.01 10.64
N LYS A 256 -14.41 -23.34 9.59
CA LYS A 256 -15.58 -23.72 8.79
C LYS A 256 -15.13 -23.98 7.36
N VAL A 257 -15.35 -25.20 6.88
CA VAL A 257 -14.94 -25.61 5.53
C VAL A 257 -16.13 -25.62 4.60
N TYR A 258 -15.97 -25.00 3.44
CA TYR A 258 -17.01 -24.85 2.44
C TYR A 258 -16.55 -25.36 1.09
N GLN A 259 -17.50 -25.80 0.30
CA GLN A 259 -17.33 -26.08 -1.13
C GLN A 259 -18.39 -25.37 -1.93
N ASN A 260 -18.03 -24.90 -3.11
CA ASN A 260 -19.02 -24.41 -4.06
C ASN A 260 -19.84 -25.59 -4.63
N LYS A 261 -21.01 -25.30 -5.25
CA LYS A 261 -21.93 -26.32 -5.75
C LYS A 261 -21.28 -27.30 -6.75
N ASP A 262 -20.30 -26.83 -7.50
CA ASP A 262 -19.65 -27.60 -8.55
C ASP A 262 -18.41 -28.35 -8.04
N HIS A 263 -18.12 -28.27 -6.74
CA HIS A 263 -16.93 -28.83 -6.07
C HIS A 263 -15.58 -28.40 -6.69
N THR A 264 -15.57 -27.31 -7.47
CA THR A 264 -14.36 -26.78 -8.10
C THR A 264 -13.56 -25.88 -7.17
N ARG A 265 -14.17 -25.40 -6.09
CA ARG A 265 -13.54 -24.54 -5.08
C ARG A 265 -13.83 -25.08 -3.68
N THR A 266 -12.77 -25.26 -2.90
CA THR A 266 -12.85 -25.59 -1.47
C THR A 266 -12.11 -24.51 -0.70
N TYR A 267 -12.71 -24.01 0.37
CA TYR A 267 -12.06 -23.02 1.23
C TYR A 267 -12.44 -23.19 2.71
N ALA A 268 -11.59 -22.67 3.57
CA ALA A 268 -11.84 -22.66 5.02
C ALA A 268 -11.78 -21.22 5.55
N ASP A 269 -12.82 -20.83 6.29
CA ASP A 269 -12.81 -19.63 7.12
C ASP A 269 -12.40 -20.01 8.54
N MET A 270 -11.56 -19.22 9.18
CA MET A 270 -11.03 -19.51 10.50
C MET A 270 -10.67 -18.26 11.27
N LYS A 271 -10.65 -18.40 12.59
CA LYS A 271 -10.04 -17.43 13.52
C LYS A 271 -8.65 -17.88 13.91
N VAL A 272 -7.74 -16.95 13.98
CA VAL A 272 -6.36 -17.19 14.41
C VAL A 272 -6.00 -16.19 15.48
N MET A 273 -5.51 -16.66 16.61
CA MET A 273 -4.98 -15.85 17.70
C MET A 273 -3.44 -15.76 17.57
N TRP A 274 -2.95 -14.65 17.09
CA TRP A 274 -1.52 -14.39 16.93
C TRP A 274 -0.94 -13.79 18.23
N THR A 275 0.12 -14.36 18.73
CA THR A 275 0.85 -13.85 19.90
C THR A 275 2.12 -13.15 19.43
N ASN A 276 2.39 -11.95 19.94
CA ASN A 276 3.63 -11.23 19.70
C ASN A 276 4.70 -11.55 20.76
N ASN A 277 5.90 -11.02 20.58
CA ASN A 277 7.06 -11.24 21.47
C ASN A 277 6.90 -10.64 22.89
N VAL A 278 5.88 -9.81 23.13
CA VAL A 278 5.57 -9.24 24.47
C VAL A 278 4.38 -9.92 25.13
N GLY A 279 3.92 -11.06 24.62
CA GLY A 279 2.86 -11.87 25.22
C GLY A 279 1.43 -11.35 24.96
N SER A 280 1.26 -10.31 24.20
CA SER A 280 -0.06 -9.85 23.77
C SER A 280 -0.52 -10.65 22.58
N ALA A 281 -1.82 -10.98 22.52
CA ALA A 281 -2.39 -11.71 21.43
C ALA A 281 -3.47 -10.91 20.71
N VAL A 282 -3.50 -11.01 19.39
CA VAL A 282 -4.45 -10.35 18.50
C VAL A 282 -5.17 -11.39 17.64
N GLU A 283 -6.50 -11.31 17.59
CA GLU A 283 -7.35 -12.15 16.75
C GLU A 283 -7.36 -11.62 15.31
N ALA A 284 -7.29 -12.53 14.37
CA ALA A 284 -7.45 -12.26 12.94
C ALA A 284 -8.29 -13.34 12.27
N ASN A 285 -9.05 -12.95 11.24
CA ASN A 285 -9.93 -13.85 10.51
C ASN A 285 -9.39 -14.08 9.10
N TYR A 286 -9.13 -15.33 8.75
CA TYR A 286 -8.57 -15.70 7.46
C TYR A 286 -9.51 -16.60 6.67
N ARG A 287 -9.35 -16.54 5.35
CA ARG A 287 -9.85 -17.52 4.40
C ARG A 287 -8.67 -18.15 3.68
N LEU A 288 -8.59 -19.47 3.71
CA LEU A 288 -7.66 -20.23 2.90
C LEU A 288 -8.42 -20.94 1.78
N ASP A 289 -8.04 -20.69 0.54
CA ASP A 289 -8.52 -21.50 -0.60
C ASP A 289 -7.62 -22.72 -0.77
N PHE A 290 -8.22 -23.85 -1.10
CA PHE A 290 -7.56 -25.14 -1.24
C PHE A 290 -7.78 -25.73 -2.61
N VAL A 291 -6.78 -26.46 -3.08
CA VAL A 291 -6.87 -27.36 -4.24
C VAL A 291 -6.42 -28.75 -3.83
N GLU A 292 -7.05 -29.77 -4.39
CA GLU A 292 -6.61 -31.13 -4.21
C GLU A 292 -5.49 -31.49 -5.19
N LYS A 293 -4.37 -31.97 -4.68
CA LYS A 293 -3.23 -32.40 -5.46
C LYS A 293 -2.70 -33.73 -4.92
N ASP A 294 -2.62 -34.74 -5.78
CA ASP A 294 -2.10 -36.06 -5.44
C ASP A 294 -2.78 -36.66 -4.17
N GLY A 295 -4.10 -36.46 -4.05
CA GLY A 295 -4.90 -36.92 -2.91
C GLY A 295 -4.69 -36.14 -1.61
N ARG A 296 -4.06 -34.95 -1.67
CA ARG A 296 -3.85 -34.07 -0.53
C ARG A 296 -4.38 -32.67 -0.82
N TRP A 297 -4.95 -32.04 0.20
CA TRP A 297 -5.35 -30.64 0.14
C TRP A 297 -4.13 -29.73 0.37
N VAL A 298 -3.92 -28.76 -0.51
CA VAL A 298 -2.85 -27.78 -0.40
C VAL A 298 -3.42 -26.38 -0.56
N VAL A 299 -2.84 -25.40 0.17
CA VAL A 299 -3.28 -24.00 0.15
C VAL A 299 -2.90 -23.36 -1.19
N SER A 300 -3.85 -22.78 -1.88
CA SER A 300 -3.64 -22.07 -3.15
C SER A 300 -3.74 -20.56 -3.02
N LYS A 301 -4.39 -20.07 -1.95
CA LYS A 301 -4.54 -18.63 -1.68
C LYS A 301 -4.79 -18.39 -0.20
N VAL A 302 -4.31 -17.26 0.28
CA VAL A 302 -4.67 -16.68 1.58
C VAL A 302 -5.44 -15.38 1.33
N ASP A 303 -6.57 -15.22 1.98
CA ASP A 303 -7.40 -14.03 1.91
C ASP A 303 -7.91 -13.64 3.31
N THR A 304 -8.53 -12.50 3.42
CA THR A 304 -9.20 -12.06 4.64
C THR A 304 -10.67 -12.41 4.58
N THR A 305 -11.24 -12.86 5.70
CA THR A 305 -12.69 -13.11 5.76
C THR A 305 -13.42 -11.79 5.83
N VAL A 306 -14.41 -11.58 4.95
CA VAL A 306 -15.31 -10.44 5.04
C VAL A 306 -16.20 -10.63 6.27
N LEU A 307 -16.24 -9.65 7.16
CA LEU A 307 -17.24 -9.61 8.22
C LEU A 307 -18.61 -9.62 7.54
N ASN A 308 -19.39 -10.66 7.81
CA ASN A 308 -20.80 -10.64 7.39
C ASN A 308 -21.45 -9.45 8.09
N SER A 309 -21.68 -8.37 7.34
CA SER A 309 -22.25 -7.11 7.84
C SER A 309 -23.62 -7.30 8.53
N ARG A 310 -24.27 -8.44 8.32
CA ARG A 310 -25.54 -8.79 8.98
C ARG A 310 -25.37 -9.37 10.39
N ALA A 311 -24.23 -9.95 10.74
CA ALA A 311 -24.01 -10.53 12.08
C ALA A 311 -23.66 -9.47 13.13
N TYR A 312 -23.08 -8.35 12.73
CA TYR A 312 -22.65 -7.28 13.63
C TYR A 312 -23.63 -6.09 13.72
N VAL A 313 -24.68 -6.07 12.90
CA VAL A 313 -25.74 -5.04 12.95
C VAL A 313 -26.88 -5.43 13.91
N ASN A 314 -26.98 -6.71 14.30
CA ASN A 314 -28.08 -7.24 15.12
C ASN A 314 -27.61 -7.85 16.47
N SER A 315 -26.39 -7.54 16.93
CA SER A 315 -25.95 -7.94 18.28
C SER A 315 -25.82 -6.76 19.24
#